data_c6e635b99a4b7bb66daf74e9f7e23ab6
#
_entry.id   c6e635b99a4b7bb66daf74e9f7e23ab6
#
_cell.length_a   1.000
_cell.length_b   1.000
_cell.length_c   1.000
_cell.angle_alpha   90.00
_cell.angle_beta   90.00
_cell.angle_gamma   90.00
#
_symmetry.space_group_name_H-M   'P 1'
#
loop_
_entity.id
_entity.type
_entity.pdbx_description
1 polymer ?
#
loop_
_entity_poly.entity_id
_entity_poly.type
_entity_poly.pdbx_seq_one_letter_code
_entity_poly.pdbx_strand_id
1 'polypeptide(L)'
;RQDLKCKIVKIFGNKSYQSNGTLDRSFLSAKIFADNSLKAALEKLVHPFVRSDFDQWLLQNDALIVFKESALVFETSDGSCQEILVIITEQELRVQRVLERSPELSRTDVMNRISNQTSDQIRRDGSSFIIENNADKTTLEQQVDYFLASVI
;
A
#
# COMPACT_ATOMS: atom_id res chain seq x y z
N ARG A 1 19.08 -1.89 -5.66
CA ARG A 1 19.58 -3.25 -5.93
C ARG A 1 19.79 -3.41 -7.43
N GLN A 2 21.02 -3.71 -7.79
CA GLN A 2 21.41 -3.76 -9.23
C GLN A 2 20.72 -4.91 -9.97
N ASP A 3 20.54 -6.03 -9.31
CA ASP A 3 19.83 -7.22 -9.83
C ASP A 3 18.36 -6.91 -10.21
N LEU A 4 17.64 -6.20 -9.35
CA LEU A 4 16.27 -5.74 -9.65
C LEU A 4 16.25 -4.78 -10.83
N LYS A 5 17.21 -3.83 -10.90
CA LYS A 5 17.35 -2.89 -12.01
C LYS A 5 17.50 -3.62 -13.34
N CYS A 6 18.41 -4.58 -13.41
CA CYS A 6 18.61 -5.38 -14.61
C CYS A 6 17.35 -6.12 -15.08
N LYS A 7 16.60 -6.69 -14.13
CA LYS A 7 15.33 -7.39 -14.43
C LYS A 7 14.24 -6.44 -14.93
N ILE A 8 14.10 -5.25 -14.32
CA ILE A 8 13.15 -4.22 -14.78
C ILE A 8 13.51 -3.77 -16.20
N VAL A 9 14.78 -3.47 -16.47
CA VAL A 9 15.23 -3.06 -17.80
C VAL A 9 14.97 -4.16 -18.84
N LYS A 10 15.13 -5.43 -18.48
CA LYS A 10 14.85 -6.55 -19.40
C LYS A 10 13.37 -6.62 -19.82
N ILE A 11 12.44 -6.26 -18.94
CA ILE A 11 11.00 -6.32 -19.21
C ILE A 11 10.49 -5.03 -19.86
N PHE A 12 10.92 -3.87 -19.36
CA PHE A 12 10.34 -2.57 -19.71
C PHE A 12 11.24 -1.74 -20.64
N GLY A 13 12.50 -2.15 -20.83
CA GLY A 13 13.49 -1.45 -21.62
C GLY A 13 14.27 -0.38 -20.84
N ASN A 14 15.31 0.18 -21.48
CA ASN A 14 16.23 1.15 -20.85
C ASN A 14 15.54 2.43 -20.37
N LYS A 15 14.43 2.83 -21.01
CA LYS A 15 13.65 4.01 -20.62
C LYS A 15 13.00 3.90 -19.23
N SER A 16 13.04 2.71 -18.60
CA SER A 16 12.59 2.51 -17.22
C SER A 16 13.43 3.27 -16.20
N TYR A 17 14.60 3.72 -16.58
CA TYR A 17 15.50 4.51 -15.73
C TYR A 17 15.95 5.76 -16.46
N GLN A 18 16.01 6.85 -15.73
CA GLN A 18 16.56 8.13 -16.19
C GLN A 18 18.09 8.06 -16.31
N SER A 19 18.71 9.03 -16.97
CA SER A 19 20.18 9.11 -17.17
C SER A 19 20.97 9.16 -15.84
N ASN A 20 20.35 9.71 -14.78
CA ASN A 20 20.92 9.75 -13.42
C ASN A 20 20.77 8.42 -12.66
N GLY A 21 20.18 7.38 -13.27
CA GLY A 21 19.97 6.07 -12.67
C GLY A 21 18.72 5.94 -11.79
N THR A 22 17.89 6.98 -11.64
CA THR A 22 16.62 6.90 -10.91
C THR A 22 15.55 6.22 -11.76
N LEU A 23 14.62 5.51 -11.08
CA LEU A 23 13.50 4.84 -11.74
C LEU A 23 12.55 5.88 -12.35
N ASP A 24 12.22 5.75 -13.63
CA ASP A 24 11.20 6.57 -14.28
C ASP A 24 9.80 6.02 -13.97
N ARG A 25 9.22 6.53 -12.88
CA ARG A 25 7.90 6.10 -12.42
C ARG A 25 6.80 6.46 -13.41
N SER A 26 6.89 7.59 -14.10
CA SER A 26 5.89 8.03 -15.07
C SER A 26 5.87 7.11 -16.28
N PHE A 27 7.06 6.77 -16.80
CA PHE A 27 7.17 5.80 -17.89
C PHE A 27 6.61 4.42 -17.52
N LEU A 28 6.98 3.89 -16.35
CA LEU A 28 6.46 2.59 -15.89
C LEU A 28 4.96 2.64 -15.66
N SER A 29 4.45 3.69 -15.03
CA SER A 29 3.02 3.89 -14.80
C SER A 29 2.23 3.85 -16.13
N ALA A 30 2.66 4.61 -17.12
CA ALA A 30 2.02 4.59 -18.44
C ALA A 30 2.01 3.19 -19.08
N LYS A 31 3.07 2.41 -18.91
CA LYS A 31 3.17 1.03 -19.44
C LYS A 31 2.21 0.08 -18.74
N ILE A 32 2.18 0.09 -17.40
CA ILE A 32 1.32 -0.84 -16.63
C ILE A 32 -0.16 -0.45 -16.69
N PHE A 33 -0.50 0.82 -16.92
CA PHE A 33 -1.89 1.23 -17.17
C PHE A 33 -2.39 0.77 -18.54
N ALA A 34 -1.51 0.69 -19.53
CA ALA A 34 -1.86 0.26 -20.88
C ALA A 34 -1.93 -1.27 -21.03
N ASP A 35 -1.26 -2.02 -20.14
CA ASP A 35 -1.12 -3.48 -20.25
C ASP A 35 -1.10 -4.15 -18.86
N ASN A 36 -2.17 -4.84 -18.53
CA ASN A 36 -2.31 -5.57 -17.28
C ASN A 36 -1.29 -6.72 -17.13
N SER A 37 -0.80 -7.28 -18.23
CA SER A 37 0.24 -8.33 -18.17
C SER A 37 1.57 -7.76 -17.71
N LEU A 38 1.92 -6.56 -18.12
CA LEU A 38 3.09 -5.83 -17.66
C LEU A 38 2.96 -5.42 -16.19
N LYS A 39 1.75 -5.05 -15.73
CA LYS A 39 1.47 -4.81 -14.32
C LYS A 39 1.78 -6.06 -13.49
N ALA A 40 1.20 -7.21 -13.86
CA ALA A 40 1.41 -8.47 -13.17
C ALA A 40 2.90 -8.90 -13.18
N ALA A 41 3.60 -8.68 -14.31
CA ALA A 41 5.03 -8.97 -14.42
C ALA A 41 5.87 -8.10 -13.48
N LEU A 42 5.54 -6.81 -13.34
CA LEU A 42 6.22 -5.90 -12.42
C LEU A 42 5.98 -6.30 -10.97
N GLU A 43 4.75 -6.58 -10.60
CA GLU A 43 4.36 -7.02 -9.25
C GLU A 43 5.09 -8.33 -8.87
N LYS A 44 5.02 -9.34 -9.72
CA LYS A 44 5.71 -10.61 -9.52
C LYS A 44 7.22 -10.45 -9.37
N LEU A 45 7.79 -9.45 -10.05
CA LEU A 45 9.20 -9.15 -9.96
C LEU A 45 9.56 -8.41 -8.66
N VAL A 46 8.77 -7.39 -8.28
CA VAL A 46 9.11 -6.46 -7.20
C VAL A 46 8.76 -7.01 -5.82
N HIS A 47 7.61 -7.69 -5.66
CA HIS A 47 7.13 -8.15 -4.36
C HIS A 47 8.14 -9.03 -3.61
N PRO A 48 8.83 -10.00 -4.24
CA PRO A 48 9.84 -10.80 -3.54
C PRO A 48 11.01 -9.98 -3.00
N PHE A 49 11.41 -8.91 -3.72
CA PHE A 49 12.49 -8.03 -3.26
C PHE A 49 12.06 -7.19 -2.07
N VAL A 50 10.85 -6.64 -2.13
CA VAL A 50 10.29 -5.85 -1.01
C VAL A 50 10.13 -6.72 0.23
N ARG A 51 9.63 -7.95 0.06
CA ARG A 51 9.51 -8.91 1.17
C ARG A 51 10.88 -9.24 1.77
N SER A 52 11.86 -9.59 0.94
CA SER A 52 13.22 -9.88 1.41
C SER A 52 13.86 -8.69 2.13
N ASP A 53 13.65 -7.46 1.67
CA ASP A 53 14.17 -6.27 2.33
C ASP A 53 13.49 -6.05 3.69
N PHE A 54 12.18 -6.28 3.78
CA PHE A 54 11.43 -6.19 5.02
C PHE A 54 11.88 -7.27 6.03
N ASP A 55 12.03 -8.52 5.58
CA ASP A 55 12.50 -9.62 6.43
C ASP A 55 13.90 -9.35 6.98
N GLN A 56 14.81 -8.82 6.14
CA GLN A 56 16.15 -8.43 6.58
C GLN A 56 16.12 -7.26 7.57
N TRP A 57 15.23 -6.30 7.35
CA TRP A 57 15.06 -5.18 8.27
C TRP A 57 14.50 -5.65 9.62
N LEU A 58 13.55 -6.60 9.64
CA LEU A 58 13.02 -7.20 10.87
C LEU A 58 14.12 -7.86 11.71
N LEU A 59 15.02 -8.61 11.07
CA LEU A 59 16.15 -9.28 11.75
C LEU A 59 17.14 -8.30 12.43
N GLN A 60 17.11 -7.03 12.03
CA GLN A 60 17.97 -5.98 12.58
C GLN A 60 17.27 -5.12 13.65
N ASN A 61 16.01 -5.45 13.98
CA ASN A 61 15.19 -4.71 14.93
C ASN A 61 14.90 -5.56 16.15
N ASP A 62 15.22 -5.03 17.32
CA ASP A 62 14.94 -5.64 18.64
C ASP A 62 13.60 -5.14 19.23
N ALA A 63 12.78 -4.45 18.46
CA ALA A 63 11.50 -3.94 18.92
C ALA A 63 10.50 -5.08 19.18
N LEU A 64 9.79 -5.02 20.29
CA LEU A 64 8.75 -6.00 20.64
C LEU A 64 7.59 -5.98 19.63
N ILE A 65 7.28 -4.81 19.08
CA ILE A 65 6.21 -4.61 18.11
C ILE A 65 6.75 -3.80 16.95
N VAL A 66 6.42 -4.25 15.73
CA VAL A 66 6.74 -3.57 14.48
C VAL A 66 5.47 -3.35 13.69
N PHE A 67 5.24 -2.13 13.24
CA PHE A 67 4.14 -1.78 12.38
C PHE A 67 4.59 -1.72 10.92
N LYS A 68 3.86 -2.44 10.05
CA LYS A 68 4.01 -2.39 8.60
C LYS A 68 2.77 -1.76 7.98
N GLU A 69 2.91 -0.58 7.39
CA GLU A 69 1.82 0.03 6.62
C GLU A 69 1.81 -0.54 5.20
N SER A 70 0.64 -1.01 4.75
CA SER A 70 0.43 -1.49 3.39
C SER A 70 -1.02 -1.31 2.96
N ALA A 71 -1.21 -0.74 1.78
CA ALA A 71 -2.53 -0.61 1.16
C ALA A 71 -3.02 -1.92 0.49
N LEU A 72 -2.17 -2.94 0.39
CA LEU A 72 -2.41 -4.14 -0.42
C LEU A 72 -2.36 -5.45 0.40
N VAL A 73 -2.51 -5.39 1.72
CA VAL A 73 -2.40 -6.58 2.58
C VAL A 73 -3.39 -7.67 2.15
N PHE A 74 -4.63 -7.29 1.87
CA PHE A 74 -5.69 -8.23 1.49
C PHE A 74 -5.58 -8.69 0.04
N GLU A 75 -5.16 -7.81 -0.86
CA GLU A 75 -4.99 -8.08 -2.29
C GLU A 75 -3.81 -9.01 -2.58
N THR A 76 -2.75 -8.93 -1.78
CA THR A 76 -1.53 -9.71 -2.00
C THR A 76 -1.44 -10.99 -1.17
N SER A 77 -2.39 -11.18 -0.25
CA SER A 77 -2.33 -12.29 0.74
C SER A 77 -0.95 -12.35 1.43
N ASP A 78 -0.42 -11.18 1.78
CA ASP A 78 0.91 -11.04 2.38
C ASP A 78 0.90 -11.55 3.83
N GLY A 79 1.11 -12.84 4.03
CA GLY A 79 1.14 -13.48 5.35
C GLY A 79 2.35 -13.08 6.24
N SER A 80 2.93 -11.89 6.04
CA SER A 80 4.09 -11.41 6.81
C SER A 80 3.72 -10.76 8.15
N CYS A 81 2.43 -10.53 8.42
CA CYS A 81 1.94 -9.92 9.65
C CYS A 81 1.20 -10.97 10.50
N GLN A 82 1.41 -10.92 11.81
CA GLN A 82 0.70 -11.78 12.78
C GLN A 82 -0.72 -11.24 13.03
N GLU A 83 -0.83 -9.91 13.11
CA GLU A 83 -2.08 -9.21 13.37
C GLU A 83 -2.30 -8.13 12.31
N ILE A 84 -3.55 -7.86 11.99
CA ILE A 84 -3.93 -6.83 11.01
C ILE A 84 -4.83 -5.81 11.69
N LEU A 85 -4.36 -4.56 11.73
CA LEU A 85 -5.17 -3.40 12.08
C LEU A 85 -5.69 -2.74 10.80
N VAL A 86 -7.01 -2.60 10.69
CA VAL A 86 -7.65 -1.89 9.57
C VAL A 86 -8.21 -0.56 10.04
N ILE A 87 -7.95 0.49 9.27
CA ILE A 87 -8.56 1.80 9.48
C ILE A 87 -9.67 1.97 8.44
N ILE A 88 -10.91 2.06 8.91
CA ILE A 88 -12.11 2.23 8.10
C ILE A 88 -12.58 3.68 8.16
N THR A 89 -12.99 4.21 7.02
CA THR A 89 -13.61 5.54 6.91
C THR A 89 -14.79 5.43 5.97
N GLU A 90 -15.91 6.07 6.29
CA GLU A 90 -17.06 6.16 5.41
C GLU A 90 -16.68 6.64 4.01
N GLN A 91 -17.26 6.03 2.97
CA GLN A 91 -16.83 6.24 1.59
C GLN A 91 -16.86 7.70 1.17
N GLU A 92 -17.94 8.42 1.51
CA GLU A 92 -18.05 9.85 1.13
C GLU A 92 -16.99 10.71 1.82
N LEU A 93 -16.74 10.48 3.09
CA LEU A 93 -15.70 11.18 3.84
C LEU A 93 -14.29 10.85 3.29
N ARG A 94 -14.07 9.61 2.89
CA ARG A 94 -12.84 9.17 2.23
C ARG A 94 -12.63 9.89 0.89
N VAL A 95 -13.68 9.97 0.07
CA VAL A 95 -13.65 10.70 -1.20
C VAL A 95 -13.34 12.17 -0.98
N GLN A 96 -14.03 12.81 -0.04
CA GLN A 96 -13.81 14.22 0.30
C GLN A 96 -12.35 14.46 0.70
N ARG A 97 -11.81 13.70 1.66
CA ARG A 97 -10.43 13.82 2.12
C ARG A 97 -9.39 13.63 1.02
N VAL A 98 -9.66 12.73 0.07
CA VAL A 98 -8.76 12.52 -1.09
C VAL A 98 -8.78 13.72 -2.02
N LEU A 99 -9.95 14.27 -2.33
CA LEU A 99 -10.08 15.45 -3.20
C LEU A 99 -9.46 16.71 -2.57
N GLU A 100 -9.61 16.88 -1.25
CA GLU A 100 -8.95 17.97 -0.52
C GLU A 100 -7.41 17.88 -0.56
N ARG A 101 -6.87 16.67 -0.44
CA ARG A 101 -5.42 16.41 -0.46
C ARG A 101 -4.84 16.44 -1.87
N SER A 102 -5.61 16.08 -2.87
CA SER A 102 -5.19 15.90 -4.27
C SER A 102 -6.22 16.54 -5.21
N PRO A 103 -6.21 17.90 -5.31
CA PRO A 103 -7.21 18.65 -6.09
C PRO A 103 -7.16 18.37 -7.60
N GLU A 104 -6.08 17.78 -8.09
CA GLU A 104 -5.90 17.37 -9.49
C GLU A 104 -6.76 16.14 -9.87
N LEU A 105 -7.27 15.40 -8.89
CA LEU A 105 -8.10 14.22 -9.13
C LEU A 105 -9.58 14.60 -9.24
N SER A 106 -10.29 13.93 -10.14
CA SER A 106 -11.76 14.01 -10.18
C SER A 106 -12.39 13.02 -9.19
N ARG A 107 -13.64 13.28 -8.80
CA ARG A 107 -14.42 12.32 -8.00
C ARG A 107 -14.48 10.94 -8.69
N THR A 108 -14.62 10.91 -10.01
CA THR A 108 -14.64 9.67 -10.80
C THR A 108 -13.33 8.88 -10.66
N ASP A 109 -12.17 9.57 -10.69
CA ASP A 109 -10.87 8.92 -10.49
C ASP A 109 -10.76 8.28 -9.11
N VAL A 110 -11.24 8.98 -8.07
CA VAL A 110 -11.25 8.47 -6.70
C VAL A 110 -12.16 7.26 -6.57
N MET A 111 -13.39 7.33 -7.10
CA MET A 111 -14.34 6.22 -7.07
C MET A 111 -13.82 4.99 -7.82
N ASN A 112 -13.18 5.17 -8.98
CA ASN A 112 -12.54 4.08 -9.73
C ASN A 112 -11.41 3.42 -8.93
N ARG A 113 -10.66 4.17 -8.14
CA ARG A 113 -9.64 3.60 -7.24
C ARG A 113 -10.27 2.79 -6.11
N ILE A 114 -11.35 3.30 -5.50
CA ILE A 114 -12.06 2.62 -4.42
C ILE A 114 -12.67 1.30 -4.94
N SER A 115 -13.30 1.29 -6.13
CA SER A 115 -13.92 0.10 -6.69
C SER A 115 -12.93 -1.02 -7.06
N ASN A 116 -11.65 -0.68 -7.22
CA ASN A 116 -10.59 -1.64 -7.50
C ASN A 116 -9.90 -2.17 -6.23
N GLN A 117 -10.33 -1.75 -5.05
CA GLN A 117 -9.82 -2.22 -3.77
C GLN A 117 -10.74 -3.29 -3.18
N THR A 118 -10.19 -4.11 -2.29
CA THR A 118 -10.96 -5.02 -1.46
C THR A 118 -12.04 -4.28 -0.67
N SER A 119 -13.24 -4.84 -0.59
CA SER A 119 -14.37 -4.21 0.10
C SER A 119 -14.10 -4.03 1.60
N ASP A 120 -14.73 -3.01 2.20
CA ASP A 120 -14.60 -2.75 3.62
C ASP A 120 -15.12 -3.93 4.47
N GLN A 121 -16.09 -4.70 3.98
CA GLN A 121 -16.58 -5.90 4.67
C GLN A 121 -15.49 -6.98 4.75
N ILE A 122 -14.84 -7.30 3.63
CA ILE A 122 -13.74 -8.29 3.60
C ILE A 122 -12.58 -7.83 4.50
N ARG A 123 -12.28 -6.53 4.52
CA ARG A 123 -11.25 -5.98 5.41
C ARG A 123 -11.62 -6.13 6.87
N ARG A 124 -12.89 -5.86 7.25
CA ARG A 124 -13.38 -6.06 8.61
C ARG A 124 -13.28 -7.52 9.03
N ASP A 125 -13.74 -8.42 8.19
CA ASP A 125 -13.77 -9.86 8.48
C ASP A 125 -12.35 -10.47 8.59
N GLY A 126 -11.40 -9.92 7.85
CA GLY A 126 -10.01 -10.39 7.83
C GLY A 126 -9.05 -9.65 8.77
N SER A 127 -9.55 -8.74 9.61
CA SER A 127 -8.71 -7.95 10.53
C SER A 127 -8.86 -8.40 11.98
N SER A 128 -7.78 -8.28 12.74
CA SER A 128 -7.77 -8.49 14.19
C SER A 128 -8.28 -7.27 14.95
N PHE A 129 -8.04 -6.08 14.41
CA PHE A 129 -8.38 -4.79 15.03
C PHE A 129 -8.97 -3.84 14.00
N ILE A 130 -9.92 -3.01 14.42
CA ILE A 130 -10.57 -2.02 13.57
C ILE A 130 -10.56 -0.67 14.29
N ILE A 131 -10.10 0.36 13.58
CA ILE A 131 -10.24 1.77 13.98
C ILE A 131 -11.16 2.46 12.98
N GLU A 132 -12.18 3.16 13.48
CA GLU A 132 -13.09 3.94 12.66
C GLU A 132 -12.68 5.41 12.64
N ASN A 133 -12.21 5.88 11.49
CA ASN A 133 -11.73 7.25 11.30
C ASN A 133 -12.83 8.14 10.67
N ASN A 134 -14.00 8.19 11.31
CA ASN A 134 -15.15 8.96 10.83
C ASN A 134 -15.35 10.28 11.60
N ALA A 135 -14.66 10.48 12.71
CA ALA A 135 -14.75 11.65 13.55
C ALA A 135 -13.52 12.56 13.42
N ASP A 136 -13.31 13.40 14.43
CA ASP A 136 -12.16 14.29 14.51
C ASP A 136 -10.86 13.57 14.91
N LYS A 137 -9.76 14.33 14.88
CA LYS A 137 -8.43 13.82 15.19
C LYS A 137 -8.32 13.34 16.65
N THR A 138 -8.96 14.01 17.59
CA THR A 138 -8.93 13.67 19.01
C THR A 138 -9.56 12.29 19.25
N THR A 139 -10.70 12.03 18.62
CA THR A 139 -11.36 10.73 18.68
C THR A 139 -10.50 9.61 18.07
N LEU A 140 -9.83 9.91 16.95
CA LEU A 140 -8.90 8.96 16.33
C LEU A 140 -7.71 8.65 17.25
N GLU A 141 -7.11 9.67 17.88
CA GLU A 141 -6.01 9.50 18.83
C GLU A 141 -6.41 8.62 20.01
N GLN A 142 -7.60 8.83 20.59
CA GLN A 142 -8.12 7.99 21.67
C GLN A 142 -8.29 6.52 21.26
N GLN A 143 -8.76 6.25 20.03
CA GLN A 143 -8.86 4.88 19.51
C GLN A 143 -7.47 4.24 19.30
N VAL A 144 -6.50 5.02 18.85
CA VAL A 144 -5.11 4.56 18.71
C VAL A 144 -4.49 4.24 20.06
N ASP A 145 -4.69 5.10 21.07
CA ASP A 145 -4.19 4.88 22.44
C ASP A 145 -4.80 3.61 23.05
N TYR A 146 -6.09 3.40 22.86
CA TYR A 146 -6.77 2.18 23.30
C TYR A 146 -6.21 0.92 22.61
N PHE A 147 -6.01 1.00 21.29
CA PHE A 147 -5.39 -0.08 20.52
C PHE A 147 -3.98 -0.39 21.02
N LEU A 148 -3.13 0.62 21.19
CA LEU A 148 -1.75 0.46 21.68
C LEU A 148 -1.74 -0.19 23.07
N ALA A 149 -2.62 0.24 23.98
CA ALA A 149 -2.74 -0.36 25.31
C ALA A 149 -3.21 -1.82 25.29
N SER A 150 -3.84 -2.28 24.21
CA SER A 150 -4.29 -3.67 24.05
C SER A 150 -3.24 -4.62 23.48
N VAL A 151 -2.17 -4.08 22.86
CA VAL A 151 -1.14 -4.89 22.17
C VAL A 151 0.25 -4.78 22.81
N ILE A 152 0.45 -3.83 23.74
CA ILE A 152 1.65 -3.66 24.56
C ILE A 152 1.40 -4.16 25.96
#